data_54170fed76ea29d031de7afdeb3cb0f5
#
_entry.id   54170fed76ea29d031de7afdeb3cb0f5
#
_cell.length_a   1.000
_cell.length_b   1.000
_cell.length_c   1.000
_cell.angle_alpha   90.00
_cell.angle_beta   90.00
_cell.angle_gamma   90.00
#
_symmetry.space_group_name_H-M   'P 1'
#
loop_
_entity.id
_entity.type
_entity.pdbx_description
1 polymer ?
#
loop_
_entity_poly.entity_id
_entity_poly.type
_entity_poly.pdbx_seq_one_letter_code
_entity_poly.pdbx_strand_id
1 'polypeptide(L)'
;MSVPLQMKTILFIDCGVSGYGGGIQCLYQTIMVLGQRKYRFVVVFSNRTLFYEKLIKQGVACYYVNDVIFTKGAKLRKYLLGKLNGFFIKYLPRFSIWIEFLVHYFTIRTLESIIKEEKVDLIHMNNQLAYNFMVLFAAKANRIHCVSHLRSFHSYSINKYKISFSEKLNIQYIAVSEKIKEHWTGKGINPKKIEVVYDIFFTPLQSSVSPEVVTYLTDFDGYKIIYVGRLASYKGIPFLLDSFSHLLKENVKSRLFLVGTGNAEDEIRRKVNMLEIEPYVFLLGYQNNPYSLMKLADLFVLPSSQDATPRVLLEAMDAGVPVIGTRVGGIPEIIEHGVNGLLVDYGDVDNLKRSIAEILNNNLLREEIIQGAYDTINSKFRVETYQGKLENIYDTLLGVTN
;
A
#
# COMPACT_ATOMS: atom_id res chain seq x y z
N MET A 1 35.05 29.35 -5.71
CA MET A 1 34.54 28.18 -6.48
C MET A 1 33.93 27.23 -5.50
N SER A 2 32.60 27.17 -5.41
CA SER A 2 31.90 26.23 -4.54
C SER A 2 32.11 24.84 -5.14
N VAL A 3 32.71 23.93 -4.35
CA VAL A 3 32.77 22.50 -4.68
C VAL A 3 31.33 22.05 -4.94
N PRO A 4 31.02 21.46 -6.11
CA PRO A 4 29.69 20.93 -6.32
C PRO A 4 29.37 19.95 -5.23
N LEU A 5 28.30 20.19 -4.45
CA LEU A 5 27.84 19.26 -3.43
C LEU A 5 27.66 17.89 -4.08
N GLN A 6 28.46 16.92 -3.63
CA GLN A 6 28.37 15.56 -4.17
C GLN A 6 26.97 15.02 -3.88
N MET A 7 26.23 14.72 -4.95
CA MET A 7 24.85 14.22 -4.87
C MET A 7 24.79 12.97 -4.01
N LYS A 8 23.94 12.97 -2.98
CA LYS A 8 23.78 11.83 -2.05
C LYS A 8 23.06 10.67 -2.73
N THR A 9 23.54 9.46 -2.49
CA THR A 9 22.95 8.23 -3.07
C THR A 9 22.02 7.55 -2.09
N ILE A 10 20.77 7.37 -2.49
CA ILE A 10 19.74 6.66 -1.71
C ILE A 10 19.48 5.31 -2.36
N LEU A 11 19.67 4.23 -1.60
CA LEU A 11 19.36 2.87 -2.00
C LEU A 11 17.97 2.49 -1.54
N PHE A 12 17.03 2.35 -2.47
CA PHE A 12 15.72 1.76 -2.19
C PHE A 12 15.79 0.24 -2.27
N ILE A 13 15.13 -0.42 -1.30
CA ILE A 13 15.01 -1.88 -1.27
C ILE A 13 13.55 -2.27 -1.21
N ASP A 14 13.10 -3.05 -2.20
CA ASP A 14 11.76 -3.63 -2.27
C ASP A 14 11.84 -5.16 -2.37
N CYS A 15 11.72 -5.80 -1.21
CA CYS A 15 11.62 -7.26 -1.07
C CYS A 15 10.16 -7.74 -1.01
N GLY A 16 9.22 -7.01 -1.59
CA GLY A 16 7.80 -7.36 -1.62
C GLY A 16 7.53 -8.66 -2.37
N VAL A 17 6.58 -9.45 -1.87
CA VAL A 17 6.22 -10.78 -2.42
C VAL A 17 5.45 -10.68 -3.74
N SER A 18 4.79 -9.55 -4.02
CA SER A 18 3.97 -9.35 -5.21
C SER A 18 4.52 -8.25 -6.10
N GLY A 19 4.83 -8.59 -7.34
CA GLY A 19 5.31 -7.63 -8.36
C GLY A 19 4.29 -6.56 -8.79
N TYR A 20 3.08 -6.57 -8.24
CA TYR A 20 1.95 -5.70 -8.62
C TYR A 20 1.23 -5.10 -7.41
N GLY A 21 1.90 -4.89 -6.29
CA GLY A 21 1.27 -4.33 -5.08
C GLY A 21 1.34 -2.80 -5.02
N GLY A 22 0.46 -2.18 -4.20
CA GLY A 22 0.48 -0.73 -3.96
C GLY A 22 1.84 -0.20 -3.46
N GLY A 23 2.59 -1.01 -2.70
CA GLY A 23 3.91 -0.62 -2.20
C GLY A 23 4.94 -0.35 -3.30
N ILE A 24 5.03 -1.22 -4.33
CA ILE A 24 5.96 -1.01 -5.43
C ILE A 24 5.57 0.17 -6.33
N GLN A 25 4.26 0.41 -6.47
CA GLN A 25 3.75 1.60 -7.15
C GLN A 25 4.12 2.87 -6.39
N CYS A 26 4.00 2.86 -5.03
CA CYS A 26 4.46 3.97 -4.20
C CYS A 26 5.95 4.22 -4.34
N LEU A 27 6.79 3.17 -4.38
CA LEU A 27 8.23 3.32 -4.62
C LEU A 27 8.52 4.05 -5.93
N TYR A 28 7.90 3.59 -7.03
CA TYR A 28 8.06 4.23 -8.33
C TYR A 28 7.65 5.71 -8.29
N GLN A 29 6.48 6.00 -7.72
CA GLN A 29 5.98 7.36 -7.57
C GLN A 29 6.89 8.22 -6.69
N THR A 30 7.40 7.69 -5.58
CA THR A 30 8.36 8.37 -4.71
C THR A 30 9.60 8.82 -5.47
N ILE A 31 10.19 7.92 -6.27
CA ILE A 31 11.37 8.25 -7.09
C ILE A 31 11.04 9.33 -8.13
N MET A 32 9.86 9.26 -8.76
CA MET A 32 9.44 10.26 -9.75
C MET A 32 9.22 11.65 -9.11
N VAL A 33 8.63 11.70 -7.92
CA VAL A 33 8.38 12.96 -7.18
C VAL A 33 9.67 13.61 -6.72
N LEU A 34 10.53 12.83 -6.06
CA LEU A 34 11.80 13.34 -5.55
C LEU A 34 12.72 13.79 -6.69
N GLY A 35 12.60 13.14 -7.86
CA GLY A 35 13.43 13.44 -9.03
C GLY A 35 14.93 13.18 -8.77
N GLN A 36 15.72 13.17 -9.82
CA GLN A 36 17.18 12.92 -9.72
C GLN A 36 18.01 14.22 -9.64
N ARG A 37 17.41 15.32 -9.19
CA ARG A 37 18.13 16.61 -9.09
C ARG A 37 18.89 16.75 -7.77
N LYS A 38 18.30 16.26 -6.67
CA LYS A 38 18.84 16.37 -5.31
C LYS A 38 19.54 15.08 -4.86
N TYR A 39 19.00 13.92 -5.23
CA TYR A 39 19.52 12.61 -4.85
C TYR A 39 19.73 11.74 -6.08
N ARG A 40 20.75 10.87 -6.00
CA ARG A 40 20.92 9.76 -6.91
C ARG A 40 20.20 8.54 -6.34
N PHE A 41 19.40 7.86 -7.14
CA PHE A 41 18.66 6.68 -6.71
C PHE A 41 19.25 5.41 -7.28
N VAL A 42 19.33 4.40 -6.42
CA VAL A 42 19.62 3.02 -6.74
C VAL A 42 18.51 2.16 -6.20
N VAL A 43 18.04 1.16 -6.93
CA VAL A 43 16.93 0.31 -6.48
C VAL A 43 17.31 -1.16 -6.54
N VAL A 44 17.04 -1.88 -5.46
CA VAL A 44 17.19 -3.33 -5.37
C VAL A 44 15.81 -3.98 -5.30
N PHE A 45 15.54 -4.89 -6.21
CA PHE A 45 14.32 -5.68 -6.29
C PHE A 45 14.59 -7.16 -5.98
N SER A 46 13.64 -7.82 -5.32
CA SER A 46 13.64 -9.27 -5.16
C SER A 46 13.00 -10.00 -6.36
N ASN A 47 12.19 -9.31 -7.17
CA ASN A 47 11.53 -9.84 -8.34
C ASN A 47 11.60 -8.85 -9.50
N ARG A 48 11.71 -9.35 -10.74
CA ARG A 48 11.56 -8.51 -11.93
C ARG A 48 10.09 -8.13 -12.10
N THR A 49 9.83 -6.84 -12.13
CA THR A 49 8.50 -6.25 -12.22
C THR A 49 8.42 -5.26 -13.38
N LEU A 50 7.22 -4.87 -13.76
CA LEU A 50 7.02 -3.80 -14.75
C LEU A 50 7.73 -2.49 -14.32
N PHE A 51 7.80 -2.21 -13.03
CA PHE A 51 8.43 -1.00 -12.49
C PHE A 51 9.96 -1.05 -12.58
N TYR A 52 10.57 -2.25 -12.55
CA TYR A 52 12.00 -2.44 -12.82
C TYR A 52 12.37 -1.89 -14.20
N GLU A 53 11.64 -2.30 -15.24
CA GLU A 53 11.88 -1.83 -16.61
C GLU A 53 11.60 -0.32 -16.77
N LYS A 54 10.54 0.18 -16.13
CA LYS A 54 10.21 1.61 -16.14
C LYS A 54 11.31 2.48 -15.52
N LEU A 55 11.91 2.06 -14.41
CA LEU A 55 12.96 2.80 -13.72
C LEU A 55 14.26 2.78 -14.50
N ILE A 56 14.63 1.64 -15.10
CA ILE A 56 15.81 1.57 -16.01
C ILE A 56 15.68 2.57 -17.17
N LYS A 57 14.49 2.65 -17.79
CA LYS A 57 14.22 3.63 -18.85
C LYS A 57 14.35 5.08 -18.41
N GLN A 58 14.19 5.35 -17.09
CA GLN A 58 14.39 6.67 -16.48
C GLN A 58 15.85 6.92 -16.02
N GLY A 59 16.77 5.99 -16.33
CA GLY A 59 18.18 6.11 -15.97
C GLY A 59 18.49 5.79 -14.50
N VAL A 60 17.56 5.14 -13.79
CA VAL A 60 17.78 4.70 -12.39
C VAL A 60 18.55 3.38 -12.41
N ALA A 61 19.64 3.29 -11.63
CA ALA A 61 20.38 2.05 -11.44
C ALA A 61 19.52 1.03 -10.68
N CYS A 62 19.26 -0.11 -11.31
CA CYS A 62 18.39 -1.15 -10.75
C CYS A 62 19.13 -2.48 -10.68
N TYR A 63 19.07 -3.12 -9.52
CA TYR A 63 19.66 -4.43 -9.24
C TYR A 63 18.56 -5.44 -8.97
N TYR A 64 18.81 -6.66 -9.38
CA TYR A 64 17.97 -7.79 -9.02
C TYR A 64 18.77 -8.72 -8.11
N VAL A 65 18.35 -8.81 -6.86
CA VAL A 65 18.92 -9.74 -5.88
C VAL A 65 17.99 -10.93 -5.79
N ASN A 66 18.43 -12.03 -6.39
CA ASN A 66 17.73 -13.30 -6.30
C ASN A 66 17.91 -13.85 -4.88
N ASP A 67 16.99 -13.50 -3.97
CA ASP A 67 16.99 -14.08 -2.64
C ASP A 67 16.70 -15.58 -2.77
N VAL A 68 17.69 -16.40 -2.40
CA VAL A 68 17.63 -17.88 -2.45
C VAL A 68 16.37 -18.44 -1.77
N ILE A 69 15.74 -17.64 -0.89
CA ILE A 69 14.47 -17.98 -0.24
C ILE A 69 13.26 -17.82 -1.18
N PHE A 70 13.33 -16.98 -2.22
CA PHE A 70 12.20 -16.64 -3.08
C PHE A 70 12.21 -17.33 -4.46
N THR A 71 13.23 -18.13 -4.81
CA THR A 71 13.27 -18.85 -6.09
C THR A 71 12.40 -20.11 -6.11
N LYS A 72 11.86 -20.45 -7.31
CA LYS A 72 10.97 -21.61 -7.51
C LYS A 72 11.57 -22.95 -7.05
N GLY A 73 12.90 -23.11 -7.06
CA GLY A 73 13.60 -24.30 -6.54
C GLY A 73 13.73 -24.37 -5.01
N ALA A 74 13.39 -23.29 -4.33
CA ALA A 74 13.54 -23.15 -2.88
C ALA A 74 12.27 -23.52 -2.07
N LYS A 75 11.21 -24.06 -2.68
CA LYS A 75 9.98 -24.41 -1.95
C LYS A 75 10.24 -25.30 -0.73
N LEU A 76 11.08 -26.33 -0.87
CA LEU A 76 11.44 -27.21 0.22
C LEU A 76 12.34 -26.52 1.25
N ARG A 77 13.31 -25.73 0.79
CA ARG A 77 14.22 -24.96 1.66
C ARG A 77 13.44 -23.83 2.38
N LYS A 78 12.53 -23.16 1.69
CA LYS A 78 11.60 -22.18 2.27
C LYS A 78 10.71 -22.79 3.34
N TYR A 79 10.18 -24.00 3.08
CA TYR A 79 9.34 -24.72 4.04
C TYR A 79 10.13 -25.15 5.29
N LEU A 80 11.31 -25.73 5.11
CA LEU A 80 12.19 -26.15 6.21
C LEU A 80 12.73 -24.95 7.01
N LEU A 81 13.22 -23.93 6.33
CA LEU A 81 13.73 -22.71 6.98
C LEU A 81 12.59 -21.90 7.60
N GLY A 82 11.41 -21.86 6.97
CA GLY A 82 10.22 -21.24 7.55
C GLY A 82 9.76 -21.94 8.83
N LYS A 83 9.76 -23.28 8.85
CA LYS A 83 9.47 -24.07 10.07
C LYS A 83 10.54 -23.85 11.13
N LEU A 84 11.83 -23.87 10.76
CA LEU A 84 12.94 -23.59 11.69
C LEU A 84 12.84 -22.17 12.23
N ASN A 85 12.66 -21.16 11.39
CA ASN A 85 12.51 -19.77 11.82
C ASN A 85 11.26 -19.60 12.72
N GLY A 86 10.14 -20.24 12.38
CA GLY A 86 8.93 -20.27 13.21
C GLY A 86 9.18 -20.93 14.57
N PHE A 87 9.88 -22.05 14.61
CA PHE A 87 10.30 -22.72 15.85
C PHE A 87 11.19 -21.81 16.71
N PHE A 88 12.22 -21.20 16.12
CA PHE A 88 13.14 -20.32 16.86
C PHE A 88 12.46 -19.02 17.30
N ILE A 89 11.58 -18.44 16.50
CA ILE A 89 10.80 -17.26 16.92
C ILE A 89 9.95 -17.60 18.15
N LYS A 90 9.36 -18.79 18.18
CA LYS A 90 8.44 -19.23 19.23
C LYS A 90 9.19 -19.69 20.51
N TYR A 91 10.19 -20.54 20.37
CA TYR A 91 10.82 -21.24 21.49
C TYR A 91 12.19 -20.69 21.90
N LEU A 92 12.95 -20.13 20.95
CA LEU A 92 14.30 -19.58 21.19
C LEU A 92 14.44 -18.20 20.50
N PRO A 93 13.58 -17.22 20.83
CA PRO A 93 13.47 -15.96 20.08
C PRO A 93 14.77 -15.12 20.06
N ARG A 94 15.69 -15.32 21.02
CA ARG A 94 17.02 -14.66 21.00
C ARG A 94 17.87 -15.10 19.82
N PHE A 95 17.73 -16.35 19.38
CA PHE A 95 18.48 -16.91 18.26
C PHE A 95 17.90 -16.55 16.90
N SER A 96 16.68 -16.01 16.85
CA SER A 96 16.03 -15.62 15.59
C SER A 96 16.85 -14.62 14.77
N ILE A 97 17.62 -13.75 15.42
CA ILE A 97 18.52 -12.78 14.75
C ILE A 97 19.66 -13.50 14.03
N TRP A 98 20.30 -14.49 14.72
CA TRP A 98 21.38 -15.28 14.14
C TRP A 98 20.92 -16.12 12.96
N ILE A 99 19.72 -16.70 13.06
CA ILE A 99 19.14 -17.48 11.98
C ILE A 99 18.81 -16.60 10.78
N GLU A 100 18.26 -15.41 11.01
CA GLU A 100 18.04 -14.43 9.96
C GLU A 100 19.33 -14.09 9.21
N PHE A 101 20.42 -13.85 9.96
CA PHE A 101 21.74 -13.60 9.38
C PHE A 101 22.24 -14.78 8.54
N LEU A 102 22.19 -16.01 9.08
CA LEU A 102 22.68 -17.20 8.38
C LEU A 102 21.86 -17.53 7.12
N VAL A 103 20.52 -17.41 7.23
CA VAL A 103 19.60 -17.67 6.12
C VAL A 103 19.84 -16.73 4.96
N HIS A 104 20.10 -15.45 5.26
CA HIS A 104 20.25 -14.38 4.28
C HIS A 104 21.70 -14.00 4.01
N TYR A 105 22.67 -14.80 4.45
CA TYR A 105 24.10 -14.46 4.40
C TYR A 105 24.55 -13.98 3.00
N PHE A 106 24.21 -14.72 1.95
CA PHE A 106 24.60 -14.35 0.58
C PHE A 106 23.90 -13.06 0.11
N THR A 107 22.62 -12.89 0.44
CA THR A 107 21.88 -11.66 0.14
C THR A 107 22.52 -10.45 0.85
N ILE A 108 22.89 -10.61 2.11
CA ILE A 108 23.58 -9.55 2.89
C ILE A 108 24.90 -9.19 2.20
N ARG A 109 25.73 -10.17 1.81
CA ARG A 109 27.00 -9.91 1.12
C ARG A 109 26.82 -9.22 -0.23
N THR A 110 25.77 -9.59 -0.99
CA THR A 110 25.42 -8.92 -2.25
C THR A 110 25.02 -7.46 -2.01
N LEU A 111 24.20 -7.21 -0.98
CA LEU A 111 23.82 -5.84 -0.59
C LEU A 111 25.04 -5.01 -0.16
N GLU A 112 25.95 -5.59 0.61
CA GLU A 112 27.22 -4.91 0.99
C GLU A 112 28.07 -4.54 -0.22
N SER A 113 28.12 -5.40 -1.26
CA SER A 113 28.83 -5.10 -2.50
C SER A 113 28.19 -3.92 -3.23
N ILE A 114 26.85 -3.96 -3.42
CA ILE A 114 26.10 -2.87 -4.06
C ILE A 114 26.27 -1.55 -3.29
N ILE A 115 26.19 -1.59 -1.95
CA ILE A 115 26.38 -0.42 -1.10
C ILE A 115 27.74 0.24 -1.36
N LYS A 116 28.80 -0.55 -1.45
CA LYS A 116 30.17 -0.04 -1.70
C LYS A 116 30.37 0.45 -3.13
N GLU A 117 29.90 -0.31 -4.11
CA GLU A 117 30.01 0.00 -5.53
C GLU A 117 29.29 1.30 -5.87
N GLU A 118 28.07 1.46 -5.37
CA GLU A 118 27.19 2.60 -5.64
C GLU A 118 27.44 3.78 -4.68
N LYS A 119 28.32 3.63 -3.70
CA LYS A 119 28.64 4.64 -2.67
C LYS A 119 27.38 5.14 -1.99
N VAL A 120 26.59 4.20 -1.45
CA VAL A 120 25.28 4.49 -0.84
C VAL A 120 25.45 5.28 0.46
N ASP A 121 24.74 6.39 0.59
CA ASP A 121 24.71 7.24 1.80
C ASP A 121 23.54 6.90 2.73
N LEU A 122 22.39 6.47 2.17
CA LEU A 122 21.17 6.16 2.91
C LEU A 122 20.46 4.93 2.31
N ILE A 123 19.88 4.08 3.16
CA ILE A 123 19.04 2.95 2.72
C ILE A 123 17.59 3.25 3.06
N HIS A 124 16.68 3.15 2.08
CA HIS A 124 15.25 3.22 2.27
C HIS A 124 14.59 1.86 1.98
N MET A 125 14.16 1.17 3.01
CA MET A 125 13.36 -0.05 2.91
C MET A 125 11.91 0.33 2.61
N ASN A 126 11.45 0.07 1.39
CA ASN A 126 10.11 0.45 0.92
C ASN A 126 8.95 -0.29 1.63
N ASN A 127 9.25 -1.41 2.26
CA ASN A 127 8.32 -2.20 3.05
C ASN A 127 8.79 -2.27 4.51
N GLN A 128 7.87 -2.72 5.37
CA GLN A 128 8.12 -2.84 6.79
C GLN A 128 9.32 -3.74 7.13
N LEU A 129 9.85 -3.50 8.30
CA LEU A 129 11.00 -4.18 8.88
C LEU A 129 10.92 -5.72 8.77
N ALA A 130 9.71 -6.29 8.87
CA ALA A 130 9.49 -7.75 8.78
C ALA A 130 10.00 -8.38 7.49
N TYR A 131 9.89 -7.68 6.37
CA TYR A 131 10.32 -8.19 5.06
C TYR A 131 11.78 -7.86 4.73
N ASN A 132 12.33 -6.83 5.38
CA ASN A 132 13.64 -6.28 5.04
C ASN A 132 14.65 -6.40 6.20
N PHE A 133 14.39 -7.28 7.20
CA PHE A 133 15.24 -7.34 8.39
C PHE A 133 16.71 -7.63 8.09
N MET A 134 17.00 -8.45 7.07
CA MET A 134 18.36 -8.77 6.63
C MET A 134 19.15 -7.52 6.18
N VAL A 135 18.47 -6.50 5.69
CA VAL A 135 19.09 -5.23 5.25
C VAL A 135 19.82 -4.54 6.40
N LEU A 136 19.32 -4.69 7.63
CA LEU A 136 19.92 -4.08 8.82
C LEU A 136 21.33 -4.61 9.12
N PHE A 137 21.66 -5.83 8.70
CA PHE A 137 23.03 -6.37 8.88
C PHE A 137 23.99 -5.65 7.91
N ALA A 138 23.61 -5.48 6.64
CA ALA A 138 24.40 -4.76 5.66
C ALA A 138 24.57 -3.28 6.06
N ALA A 139 23.50 -2.63 6.49
CA ALA A 139 23.52 -1.25 6.99
C ALA A 139 24.46 -1.08 8.19
N LYS A 140 24.36 -1.99 9.16
CA LYS A 140 25.25 -2.00 10.35
C LYS A 140 26.71 -2.15 9.97
N ALA A 141 27.03 -3.10 9.08
CA ALA A 141 28.41 -3.36 8.65
C ALA A 141 29.03 -2.15 7.95
N ASN A 142 28.24 -1.36 7.22
CA ASN A 142 28.69 -0.18 6.49
C ASN A 142 28.41 1.15 7.22
N ARG A 143 27.83 1.12 8.42
CA ARG A 143 27.50 2.30 9.26
C ARG A 143 26.56 3.30 8.54
N ILE A 144 25.60 2.79 7.77
CA ILE A 144 24.67 3.60 6.97
C ILE A 144 23.35 3.75 7.73
N HIS A 145 22.77 4.94 7.67
CA HIS A 145 21.43 5.22 8.19
C HIS A 145 20.36 4.49 7.36
N CYS A 146 19.27 4.10 8.02
CA CYS A 146 18.16 3.44 7.36
C CYS A 146 16.86 4.19 7.58
N VAL A 147 15.99 4.12 6.57
CA VAL A 147 14.56 4.42 6.69
C VAL A 147 13.78 3.13 6.46
N SER A 148 12.78 2.84 7.29
CA SER A 148 11.85 1.71 7.08
C SER A 148 10.42 2.22 6.95
N HIS A 149 9.80 1.96 5.81
CA HIS A 149 8.42 2.35 5.54
C HIS A 149 7.45 1.31 6.10
N LEU A 150 6.67 1.68 7.11
CA LEU A 150 5.68 0.83 7.77
C LEU A 150 4.33 0.97 7.06
N ARG A 151 4.02 0.03 6.15
CA ARG A 151 2.87 0.10 5.25
C ARG A 151 1.73 -0.83 5.62
N SER A 152 1.85 -1.63 6.67
CA SER A 152 0.79 -2.57 7.05
C SER A 152 0.88 -2.99 8.52
N PHE A 153 -0.20 -3.60 8.99
CA PHE A 153 -0.28 -4.22 10.32
C PHE A 153 0.46 -5.57 10.41
N HIS A 154 0.98 -6.10 9.31
CA HIS A 154 1.64 -7.42 9.30
C HIS A 154 2.99 -7.39 10.01
N SER A 155 3.08 -8.16 11.07
CA SER A 155 4.28 -8.24 11.92
C SER A 155 4.71 -9.68 12.27
N TYR A 156 4.28 -10.67 11.48
CA TYR A 156 4.40 -12.09 11.81
C TYR A 156 5.82 -12.61 12.09
N SER A 157 6.84 -12.02 11.47
CA SER A 157 8.23 -12.42 11.67
C SER A 157 9.02 -11.51 12.61
N ILE A 158 8.35 -10.52 13.21
CA ILE A 158 8.97 -9.55 14.12
C ILE A 158 8.66 -9.95 15.56
N ASN A 159 9.72 -10.00 16.37
CA ASN A 159 9.65 -10.19 17.81
C ASN A 159 10.40 -9.07 18.54
N LYS A 160 10.25 -9.03 19.87
CA LYS A 160 10.88 -7.99 20.71
C LYS A 160 12.41 -7.91 20.55
N TYR A 161 13.09 -9.00 20.24
CA TYR A 161 14.55 -9.01 20.07
C TYR A 161 14.96 -8.38 18.73
N LYS A 162 14.21 -8.65 17.66
CA LYS A 162 14.40 -8.00 16.35
C LYS A 162 14.13 -6.50 16.44
N ILE A 163 13.08 -6.09 17.16
CA ILE A 163 12.82 -4.67 17.43
C ILE A 163 13.96 -4.05 18.25
N SER A 164 14.36 -4.68 19.35
CA SER A 164 15.49 -4.20 20.15
C SER A 164 16.80 -4.12 19.36
N PHE A 165 17.01 -5.01 18.39
CA PHE A 165 18.16 -4.92 17.50
C PHE A 165 18.05 -3.70 16.57
N SER A 166 16.89 -3.49 15.94
CA SER A 166 16.68 -2.34 15.05
C SER A 166 16.76 -1.00 15.80
N GLU A 167 16.24 -0.94 17.04
CA GLU A 167 16.29 0.28 17.88
C GLU A 167 17.71 0.73 18.24
N LYS A 168 18.69 -0.20 18.26
CA LYS A 168 20.11 0.08 18.49
C LYS A 168 20.84 0.60 17.24
N LEU A 169 20.16 0.64 16.10
CA LEU A 169 20.72 1.14 14.85
C LEU A 169 20.20 2.55 14.56
N ASN A 170 20.88 3.23 13.65
CA ASN A 170 20.46 4.52 13.13
C ASN A 170 19.34 4.32 12.10
N ILE A 171 18.14 4.01 12.61
CA ILE A 171 16.96 3.78 11.80
C ILE A 171 15.85 4.78 12.15
N GLN A 172 15.26 5.38 11.14
CA GLN A 172 14.03 6.16 11.19
C GLN A 172 12.90 5.34 10.58
N TYR A 173 11.71 5.43 11.14
CA TYR A 173 10.53 4.77 10.59
C TYR A 173 9.58 5.79 10.00
N ILE A 174 8.93 5.43 8.90
CA ILE A 174 7.85 6.18 8.29
C ILE A 174 6.59 5.32 8.37
N ALA A 175 5.56 5.80 9.05
CA ALA A 175 4.26 5.15 9.08
C ALA A 175 3.32 5.83 8.07
N VAL A 176 2.57 5.04 7.31
CA VAL A 176 1.63 5.56 6.30
C VAL A 176 0.34 6.12 6.91
N SER A 177 0.14 5.97 8.22
CA SER A 177 -1.00 6.53 8.98
C SER A 177 -0.67 6.58 10.48
N GLU A 178 -1.41 7.38 11.24
CA GLU A 178 -1.30 7.40 12.72
C GLU A 178 -1.65 6.03 13.29
N LYS A 179 -2.62 5.32 12.70
CA LYS A 179 -3.01 3.98 13.13
C LYS A 179 -1.91 2.95 12.94
N ILE A 180 -1.11 3.06 11.90
CA ILE A 180 0.09 2.25 11.69
C ILE A 180 1.17 2.62 12.71
N LYS A 181 1.36 3.90 13.01
CA LYS A 181 2.28 4.35 14.08
C LYS A 181 1.90 3.78 15.43
N GLU A 182 0.63 3.89 15.83
CA GLU A 182 0.12 3.28 17.06
C GLU A 182 0.40 1.77 17.13
N HIS A 183 0.09 1.05 16.04
CA HIS A 183 0.30 -0.39 15.97
C HIS A 183 1.77 -0.77 16.23
N TRP A 184 2.71 -0.12 15.53
CA TRP A 184 4.14 -0.44 15.66
C TRP A 184 4.75 0.08 16.96
N THR A 185 4.25 1.17 17.51
CA THR A 185 4.57 1.61 18.88
C THR A 185 4.15 0.56 19.91
N GLY A 186 2.95 -0.01 19.77
CA GLY A 186 2.47 -1.12 20.59
C GLY A 186 3.30 -2.41 20.46
N LYS A 187 4.08 -2.56 19.36
CA LYS A 187 5.05 -3.65 19.19
C LYS A 187 6.43 -3.35 19.82
N GLY A 188 6.65 -2.12 20.29
CA GLY A 188 7.86 -1.71 21.01
C GLY A 188 8.82 -0.84 20.19
N ILE A 189 8.45 -0.33 19.03
CA ILE A 189 9.21 0.70 18.33
C ILE A 189 9.02 2.03 19.06
N ASN A 190 10.11 2.77 19.28
CA ASN A 190 10.06 4.09 19.91
C ASN A 190 9.24 5.07 19.05
N PRO A 191 8.14 5.66 19.57
CA PRO A 191 7.29 6.57 18.82
C PRO A 191 8.01 7.82 18.31
N LYS A 192 9.09 8.24 18.97
CA LYS A 192 9.94 9.38 18.54
C LYS A 192 10.72 9.08 17.25
N LYS A 193 10.90 7.80 16.92
CA LYS A 193 11.53 7.35 15.67
C LYS A 193 10.51 7.07 14.56
N ILE A 194 9.22 7.29 14.79
CA ILE A 194 8.18 7.07 13.79
C ILE A 194 7.59 8.42 13.37
N GLU A 195 7.81 8.80 12.14
CA GLU A 195 7.14 9.95 11.50
C GLU A 195 5.99 9.48 10.63
N VAL A 196 4.87 10.22 10.63
CA VAL A 196 3.72 9.89 9.79
C VAL A 196 3.81 10.67 8.49
N VAL A 197 3.93 9.91 7.40
CA VAL A 197 3.93 10.41 6.03
C VAL A 197 2.89 9.61 5.26
N TYR A 198 1.74 10.22 4.98
CA TYR A 198 0.68 9.59 4.21
C TYR A 198 1.15 9.29 2.80
N ASP A 199 0.80 8.10 2.28
CA ASP A 199 1.07 7.77 0.89
C ASP A 199 0.34 8.75 -0.03
N ILE A 200 1.01 9.11 -1.11
CA ILE A 200 0.42 9.90 -2.20
C ILE A 200 -0.17 8.99 -3.26
N PHE A 201 -1.06 9.57 -4.01
CA PHE A 201 -1.48 8.99 -5.25
C PHE A 201 -1.22 10.00 -6.39
N PHE A 202 -1.02 9.47 -7.58
CA PHE A 202 -1.01 10.27 -8.80
C PHE A 202 -2.19 9.85 -9.65
N THR A 203 -2.84 10.81 -10.26
CA THR A 203 -3.80 10.51 -11.32
C THR A 203 -3.11 9.62 -12.34
N PRO A 204 -3.58 8.40 -12.57
CA PRO A 204 -2.93 7.48 -13.50
C PRO A 204 -2.85 8.12 -14.89
N LEU A 205 -1.67 8.01 -15.53
CA LEU A 205 -1.55 8.32 -16.95
C LEU A 205 -2.59 7.50 -17.71
N GLN A 206 -3.31 8.13 -18.62
CA GLN A 206 -4.40 7.53 -19.38
C GLN A 206 -3.93 6.24 -20.07
N SER A 207 -4.33 5.11 -19.53
CA SER A 207 -4.32 3.82 -20.21
C SER A 207 -5.74 3.46 -20.59
N SER A 208 -5.94 2.88 -21.75
CA SER A 208 -7.28 2.47 -22.20
C SER A 208 -7.83 1.34 -21.34
N VAL A 209 -9.09 1.45 -20.96
CA VAL A 209 -9.89 0.33 -20.46
C VAL A 209 -10.47 -0.40 -21.66
N SER A 210 -10.71 -1.70 -21.55
CA SER A 210 -11.39 -2.45 -22.59
C SER A 210 -12.77 -1.82 -22.91
N PRO A 211 -13.10 -1.57 -24.18
CA PRO A 211 -14.40 -1.01 -24.57
C PRO A 211 -15.57 -1.81 -24.01
N GLU A 212 -15.48 -3.13 -23.98
CA GLU A 212 -16.49 -4.02 -23.44
C GLU A 212 -16.77 -3.72 -21.94
N VAL A 213 -15.74 -3.50 -21.14
CA VAL A 213 -15.88 -3.17 -19.71
C VAL A 213 -16.52 -1.80 -19.53
N VAL A 214 -16.17 -0.84 -20.38
CA VAL A 214 -16.79 0.50 -20.36
C VAL A 214 -18.28 0.38 -20.66
N THR A 215 -18.67 -0.41 -21.68
CA THR A 215 -20.05 -0.64 -22.09
C THR A 215 -20.92 -1.18 -20.93
N TYR A 216 -20.40 -2.08 -20.07
CA TYR A 216 -21.17 -2.55 -18.90
C TYR A 216 -21.59 -1.43 -17.93
N LEU A 217 -20.80 -0.35 -17.85
CA LEU A 217 -21.13 0.81 -17.02
C LEU A 217 -21.97 1.83 -17.78
N THR A 218 -21.67 2.11 -19.06
CA THR A 218 -22.34 3.17 -19.85
C THR A 218 -23.74 2.79 -20.33
N ASP A 219 -23.97 1.51 -20.66
CA ASP A 219 -25.26 1.05 -21.21
C ASP A 219 -26.27 0.71 -20.10
N PHE A 220 -26.03 1.10 -18.90
CA PHE A 220 -26.93 0.90 -17.78
C PHE A 220 -27.52 2.23 -17.29
N ASP A 221 -28.84 2.35 -17.46
CA ASP A 221 -29.64 3.44 -16.91
C ASP A 221 -30.08 3.11 -15.47
N GLY A 222 -29.16 3.33 -14.53
CA GLY A 222 -29.31 3.08 -13.08
C GLY A 222 -28.00 3.39 -12.36
N TYR A 223 -28.01 3.27 -11.04
CA TYR A 223 -26.84 3.59 -10.21
C TYR A 223 -25.71 2.54 -10.33
N LYS A 224 -24.51 3.01 -10.51
CA LYS A 224 -23.28 2.23 -10.65
C LYS A 224 -22.46 2.35 -9.37
N ILE A 225 -22.46 1.30 -8.57
CA ILE A 225 -21.66 1.19 -7.34
C ILE A 225 -20.39 0.43 -7.70
N ILE A 226 -19.22 0.97 -7.35
CA ILE A 226 -17.94 0.34 -7.67
C ILE A 226 -17.10 0.06 -6.43
N TYR A 227 -16.47 -1.11 -6.43
CA TYR A 227 -15.36 -1.48 -5.57
C TYR A 227 -14.11 -1.71 -6.41
N VAL A 228 -12.97 -1.21 -5.97
CA VAL A 228 -11.67 -1.48 -6.61
C VAL A 228 -10.66 -1.93 -5.56
N GLY A 229 -10.05 -3.08 -5.80
CA GLY A 229 -9.03 -3.60 -4.90
C GLY A 229 -8.84 -5.11 -5.02
N ARG A 230 -7.92 -5.64 -4.20
CA ARG A 230 -7.71 -7.09 -4.12
C ARG A 230 -8.97 -7.79 -3.61
N LEU A 231 -9.39 -8.87 -4.25
CA LEU A 231 -10.50 -9.72 -3.77
C LEU A 231 -9.96 -10.66 -2.67
N ALA A 232 -9.91 -10.16 -1.44
CA ALA A 232 -9.38 -10.88 -0.28
C ALA A 232 -10.35 -10.76 0.90
N SER A 233 -10.36 -11.72 1.82
CA SER A 233 -11.33 -11.81 2.93
C SER A 233 -11.36 -10.53 3.78
N TYR A 234 -10.19 -9.95 4.09
CA TYR A 234 -10.10 -8.73 4.89
C TYR A 234 -10.63 -7.46 4.17
N LYS A 235 -10.94 -7.54 2.89
CA LYS A 235 -11.54 -6.44 2.12
C LYS A 235 -13.06 -6.34 2.26
N GLY A 236 -13.70 -7.28 2.98
CA GLY A 236 -15.08 -7.18 3.41
C GLY A 236 -16.13 -7.22 2.30
N ILE A 237 -15.79 -7.76 1.11
CA ILE A 237 -16.74 -7.83 -0.02
C ILE A 237 -18.01 -8.59 0.34
N PRO A 238 -17.99 -9.72 1.10
CA PRO A 238 -19.22 -10.37 1.55
C PRO A 238 -20.16 -9.46 2.32
N PHE A 239 -19.62 -8.56 3.17
CA PHE A 239 -20.40 -7.55 3.87
C PHE A 239 -21.06 -6.53 2.92
N LEU A 240 -20.35 -6.10 1.87
CA LEU A 240 -20.92 -5.24 0.83
C LEU A 240 -22.04 -5.96 0.05
N LEU A 241 -21.86 -7.25 -0.27
CA LEU A 241 -22.88 -8.04 -0.98
C LEU A 241 -24.16 -8.18 -0.17
N ASP A 242 -24.07 -8.42 1.15
CA ASP A 242 -25.24 -8.45 2.02
C ASP A 242 -25.99 -7.11 2.00
N SER A 243 -25.27 -6.00 2.17
CA SER A 243 -25.85 -4.65 2.12
C SER A 243 -26.46 -4.32 0.76
N PHE A 244 -25.80 -4.71 -0.32
CA PHE A 244 -26.27 -4.50 -1.69
C PHE A 244 -27.53 -5.34 -1.99
N SER A 245 -27.61 -6.59 -1.51
CA SER A 245 -28.81 -7.42 -1.66
C SER A 245 -30.04 -6.81 -0.96
N HIS A 246 -29.82 -6.19 0.20
CA HIS A 246 -30.89 -5.46 0.92
C HIS A 246 -31.31 -4.18 0.17
N LEU A 247 -30.36 -3.48 -0.49
CA LEU A 247 -30.67 -2.31 -1.31
C LEU A 247 -31.54 -2.69 -2.54
N LEU A 248 -31.24 -3.80 -3.19
CA LEU A 248 -32.03 -4.29 -4.34
C LEU A 248 -33.48 -4.63 -3.96
N LYS A 249 -33.71 -5.12 -2.72
CA LYS A 249 -35.08 -5.38 -2.20
C LYS A 249 -35.90 -4.10 -2.03
N GLU A 250 -35.26 -2.95 -1.92
CA GLU A 250 -35.93 -1.64 -1.92
C GLU A 250 -36.20 -1.08 -3.32
N ASN A 251 -36.05 -1.91 -4.37
CA ASN A 251 -36.26 -1.56 -5.79
C ASN A 251 -35.32 -0.44 -6.30
N VAL A 252 -34.16 -0.25 -5.68
CA VAL A 252 -33.13 0.68 -6.16
C VAL A 252 -32.46 0.07 -7.40
N LYS A 253 -32.74 0.63 -8.58
CA LYS A 253 -32.14 0.19 -9.84
C LYS A 253 -30.63 0.44 -9.82
N SER A 254 -29.85 -0.57 -9.48
CA SER A 254 -28.40 -0.44 -9.28
C SER A 254 -27.64 -1.68 -9.74
N ARG A 255 -26.36 -1.49 -10.08
CA ARG A 255 -25.38 -2.54 -10.36
C ARG A 255 -24.14 -2.35 -9.51
N LEU A 256 -23.54 -3.47 -9.07
CA LEU A 256 -22.29 -3.50 -8.32
C LEU A 256 -21.17 -4.04 -9.22
N PHE A 257 -20.10 -3.24 -9.35
CA PHE A 257 -18.92 -3.59 -10.13
C PHE A 257 -17.74 -3.86 -9.19
N LEU A 258 -17.20 -5.09 -9.23
CA LEU A 258 -16.07 -5.52 -8.44
C LEU A 258 -14.84 -5.60 -9.35
N VAL A 259 -13.92 -4.64 -9.18
CA VAL A 259 -12.69 -4.53 -9.98
C VAL A 259 -11.49 -5.05 -9.18
N GLY A 260 -10.83 -6.06 -9.70
CA GLY A 260 -9.65 -6.68 -9.11
C GLY A 260 -9.70 -8.20 -9.13
N THR A 261 -8.67 -8.83 -8.61
CA THR A 261 -8.54 -10.29 -8.47
C THR A 261 -8.04 -10.64 -7.08
N GLY A 262 -8.22 -11.89 -6.67
CA GLY A 262 -7.71 -12.35 -5.37
C GLY A 262 -8.19 -13.74 -4.98
N ASN A 263 -7.73 -14.18 -3.81
CA ASN A 263 -8.01 -15.53 -3.30
C ASN A 263 -9.43 -15.71 -2.74
N ALA A 264 -10.21 -14.63 -2.60
CA ALA A 264 -11.60 -14.70 -2.14
C ALA A 264 -12.62 -14.71 -3.31
N GLU A 265 -12.18 -14.76 -4.58
CA GLU A 265 -13.07 -14.67 -5.73
C GLU A 265 -14.13 -15.78 -5.75
N ASP A 266 -13.73 -17.04 -5.48
CA ASP A 266 -14.68 -18.17 -5.44
C ASP A 266 -15.71 -18.03 -4.29
N GLU A 267 -15.28 -17.47 -3.15
CA GLU A 267 -16.18 -17.19 -2.03
C GLU A 267 -17.19 -16.08 -2.41
N ILE A 268 -16.73 -15.04 -3.08
CA ILE A 268 -17.56 -13.94 -3.56
C ILE A 268 -18.60 -14.46 -4.54
N ARG A 269 -18.21 -15.27 -5.55
CA ARG A 269 -19.14 -15.87 -6.52
C ARG A 269 -20.19 -16.75 -5.85
N ARG A 270 -19.79 -17.59 -4.89
CA ARG A 270 -20.75 -18.39 -4.11
C ARG A 270 -21.73 -17.52 -3.32
N LYS A 271 -21.25 -16.43 -2.74
CA LYS A 271 -22.09 -15.51 -1.97
C LYS A 271 -23.08 -14.78 -2.89
N VAL A 272 -22.66 -14.35 -4.07
CA VAL A 272 -23.52 -13.73 -5.10
C VAL A 272 -24.67 -14.69 -5.47
N ASN A 273 -24.35 -15.95 -5.78
CA ASN A 273 -25.37 -16.96 -6.12
C ASN A 273 -26.32 -17.24 -4.94
N MET A 274 -25.78 -17.36 -3.71
CA MET A 274 -26.60 -17.61 -2.52
C MET A 274 -27.57 -16.47 -2.22
N LEU A 275 -27.23 -15.24 -2.60
CA LEU A 275 -28.08 -14.06 -2.45
C LEU A 275 -29.02 -13.82 -3.65
N GLU A 276 -28.89 -14.61 -4.72
CA GLU A 276 -29.68 -14.50 -5.96
C GLU A 276 -29.55 -13.10 -6.62
N ILE A 277 -28.31 -12.56 -6.63
CA ILE A 277 -28.02 -11.21 -7.17
C ILE A 277 -27.07 -11.21 -8.37
N GLU A 278 -26.88 -12.36 -9.04
CA GLU A 278 -25.99 -12.52 -10.20
C GLU A 278 -26.24 -11.50 -11.33
N PRO A 279 -27.49 -11.15 -11.66
CA PRO A 279 -27.76 -10.18 -12.73
C PRO A 279 -27.28 -8.77 -12.43
N TYR A 280 -26.98 -8.48 -11.16
CA TYR A 280 -26.65 -7.13 -10.65
C TYR A 280 -25.21 -6.97 -10.23
N VAL A 281 -24.39 -8.06 -10.15
CA VAL A 281 -23.02 -8.04 -9.68
C VAL A 281 -22.04 -8.47 -10.76
N PHE A 282 -21.10 -7.59 -11.12
CA PHE A 282 -20.14 -7.79 -12.20
C PHE A 282 -18.72 -7.88 -11.65
N LEU A 283 -18.08 -9.05 -11.77
CA LEU A 283 -16.66 -9.23 -11.45
C LEU A 283 -15.84 -8.93 -12.71
N LEU A 284 -15.20 -7.75 -12.76
CA LEU A 284 -14.50 -7.25 -13.95
C LEU A 284 -13.03 -7.70 -14.02
N GLY A 285 -12.57 -8.49 -13.05
CA GLY A 285 -11.18 -8.93 -13.00
C GLY A 285 -10.19 -7.76 -12.79
N TYR A 286 -8.91 -8.01 -13.06
CA TYR A 286 -7.88 -6.99 -12.97
C TYR A 286 -8.01 -5.99 -14.14
N GLN A 287 -8.01 -4.71 -13.82
CA GLN A 287 -8.02 -3.62 -14.80
C GLN A 287 -6.76 -2.76 -14.64
N ASN A 288 -6.13 -2.42 -15.76
CA ASN A 288 -4.92 -1.59 -15.76
C ASN A 288 -5.18 -0.14 -15.37
N ASN A 289 -6.38 0.35 -15.64
CA ASN A 289 -6.81 1.71 -15.33
C ASN A 289 -8.19 1.72 -14.63
N PRO A 290 -8.26 1.30 -13.36
CA PRO A 290 -9.51 1.33 -12.61
C PRO A 290 -10.02 2.76 -12.36
N TYR A 291 -9.15 3.76 -12.39
CA TYR A 291 -9.50 5.16 -12.23
C TYR A 291 -10.49 5.64 -13.29
N SER A 292 -10.33 5.23 -14.55
CA SER A 292 -11.28 5.55 -15.61
C SER A 292 -12.66 4.91 -15.39
N LEU A 293 -12.72 3.73 -14.76
CA LEU A 293 -13.98 3.09 -14.38
C LEU A 293 -14.64 3.80 -13.20
N MET A 294 -13.84 4.26 -12.23
CA MET A 294 -14.37 5.06 -11.11
C MET A 294 -15.12 6.30 -11.62
N LYS A 295 -14.57 7.02 -12.60
CA LYS A 295 -15.23 8.19 -13.21
C LYS A 295 -16.60 7.92 -13.83
N LEU A 296 -16.91 6.68 -14.13
CA LEU A 296 -18.21 6.25 -14.68
C LEU A 296 -19.18 5.78 -13.58
N ALA A 297 -18.72 5.70 -12.35
CA ALA A 297 -19.50 5.21 -11.21
C ALA A 297 -20.18 6.36 -10.46
N ASP A 298 -21.29 6.06 -9.81
CA ASP A 298 -22.05 6.99 -8.98
C ASP A 298 -21.64 6.95 -7.51
N LEU A 299 -20.98 5.85 -7.09
CA LEU A 299 -20.54 5.64 -5.72
C LEU A 299 -19.38 4.64 -5.66
N PHE A 300 -18.36 4.95 -4.87
CA PHE A 300 -17.28 4.04 -4.52
C PHE A 300 -17.46 3.53 -3.09
N VAL A 301 -17.35 2.20 -2.87
CA VAL A 301 -17.47 1.60 -1.54
C VAL A 301 -16.23 0.79 -1.20
N LEU A 302 -15.61 1.07 -0.04
CA LEU A 302 -14.49 0.32 0.53
C LEU A 302 -14.90 -0.34 1.86
N PRO A 303 -15.42 -1.56 1.85
CA PRO A 303 -16.00 -2.23 3.02
C PRO A 303 -14.98 -3.01 3.85
N SER A 304 -13.70 -2.59 3.87
CA SER A 304 -12.60 -3.35 4.46
C SER A 304 -12.79 -3.59 5.97
N SER A 305 -12.41 -4.78 6.45
CA SER A 305 -12.29 -5.08 7.88
C SER A 305 -10.94 -4.63 8.46
N GLN A 306 -9.95 -4.40 7.58
CA GLN A 306 -8.64 -3.88 7.95
C GLN A 306 -8.00 -3.21 6.72
N ASP A 307 -7.52 -1.98 6.90
CA ASP A 307 -6.72 -1.28 5.90
C ASP A 307 -5.73 -0.31 6.56
N ALA A 308 -4.52 -0.20 6.03
CA ALA A 308 -3.51 0.69 6.61
C ALA A 308 -3.71 2.14 6.16
N THR A 309 -3.71 2.34 4.85
CA THR A 309 -3.99 3.60 4.15
C THR A 309 -4.39 3.24 2.73
N PRO A 310 -5.69 3.12 2.45
CA PRO A 310 -6.17 2.68 1.16
C PRO A 310 -6.09 3.82 0.13
N ARG A 311 -5.05 3.83 -0.68
CA ARG A 311 -4.85 4.80 -1.76
C ARG A 311 -6.02 4.86 -2.75
N VAL A 312 -6.72 3.74 -2.91
CA VAL A 312 -7.89 3.64 -3.78
C VAL A 312 -9.02 4.60 -3.37
N LEU A 313 -9.09 4.99 -2.08
CA LEU A 313 -10.01 6.05 -1.65
C LEU A 313 -9.60 7.41 -2.21
N LEU A 314 -8.31 7.74 -2.19
CA LEU A 314 -7.80 8.98 -2.77
C LEU A 314 -8.02 8.99 -4.29
N GLU A 315 -7.85 7.84 -4.94
CA GLU A 315 -8.13 7.66 -6.38
C GLU A 315 -9.61 7.90 -6.69
N ALA A 316 -10.53 7.38 -5.88
CA ALA A 316 -11.97 7.58 -6.05
C ALA A 316 -12.39 9.03 -5.78
N MET A 317 -11.85 9.65 -4.72
CA MET A 317 -12.07 11.05 -4.39
C MET A 317 -11.60 11.99 -5.52
N ASP A 318 -10.40 11.76 -6.08
CA ASP A 318 -9.86 12.53 -7.20
C ASP A 318 -10.64 12.30 -8.50
N ALA A 319 -11.19 11.10 -8.68
CA ALA A 319 -12.09 10.81 -9.81
C ALA A 319 -13.44 11.54 -9.71
N GLY A 320 -13.71 12.25 -8.62
CA GLY A 320 -14.96 12.97 -8.37
C GLY A 320 -16.13 12.03 -8.00
N VAL A 321 -15.84 10.89 -7.39
CA VAL A 321 -16.85 9.91 -6.99
C VAL A 321 -17.02 9.95 -5.47
N PRO A 322 -18.25 10.09 -4.95
CA PRO A 322 -18.47 10.03 -3.52
C PRO A 322 -18.05 8.67 -2.96
N VAL A 323 -17.54 8.66 -1.74
CA VAL A 323 -16.95 7.47 -1.13
C VAL A 323 -17.64 7.06 0.16
N ILE A 324 -17.81 5.75 0.35
CA ILE A 324 -18.16 5.15 1.64
C ILE A 324 -17.01 4.23 2.06
N GLY A 325 -16.53 4.38 3.29
CA GLY A 325 -15.54 3.51 3.89
C GLY A 325 -15.96 3.00 5.26
N THR A 326 -15.26 1.98 5.77
CA THR A 326 -15.46 1.48 7.13
C THR A 326 -14.58 2.23 8.14
N ARG A 327 -15.02 2.30 9.42
CA ARG A 327 -14.25 2.92 10.52
C ARG A 327 -13.10 2.02 11.01
N VAL A 328 -12.24 1.57 10.10
CA VAL A 328 -11.12 0.67 10.45
C VAL A 328 -9.79 1.20 9.93
N GLY A 329 -8.73 0.88 10.65
CA GLY A 329 -7.36 1.20 10.24
C GLY A 329 -7.16 2.69 9.97
N GLY A 330 -6.54 3.01 8.83
CA GLY A 330 -6.30 4.39 8.38
C GLY A 330 -7.44 5.00 7.53
N ILE A 331 -8.56 4.31 7.33
CA ILE A 331 -9.71 4.85 6.58
C ILE A 331 -10.26 6.13 7.22
N PRO A 332 -10.48 6.20 8.57
CA PRO A 332 -10.93 7.43 9.22
C PRO A 332 -9.91 8.58 9.20
N GLU A 333 -8.67 8.31 8.79
CA GLU A 333 -7.68 9.37 8.58
C GLU A 333 -7.80 10.02 7.19
N ILE A 334 -8.51 9.36 6.27
CA ILE A 334 -8.81 9.88 4.90
C ILE A 334 -10.22 10.45 4.86
N ILE A 335 -11.21 9.69 5.36
CA ILE A 335 -12.62 10.08 5.34
C ILE A 335 -13.00 10.76 6.66
N GLU A 336 -13.47 11.99 6.55
CA GLU A 336 -14.21 12.70 7.58
C GLU A 336 -15.71 12.54 7.28
N HIS A 337 -16.41 11.85 8.20
CA HIS A 337 -17.80 11.46 7.99
C HIS A 337 -18.73 12.66 7.78
N GLY A 338 -19.46 12.66 6.67
CA GLY A 338 -20.39 13.73 6.29
C GLY A 338 -19.72 14.95 5.64
N VAL A 339 -18.38 15.00 5.57
CA VAL A 339 -17.64 16.13 4.95
C VAL A 339 -17.08 15.74 3.59
N ASN A 340 -16.32 14.65 3.52
CA ASN A 340 -15.66 14.21 2.28
C ASN A 340 -15.97 12.74 1.93
N GLY A 341 -16.93 12.13 2.62
CA GLY A 341 -17.34 10.74 2.47
C GLY A 341 -18.18 10.29 3.66
N LEU A 342 -18.72 9.06 3.59
CA LEU A 342 -19.41 8.46 4.73
C LEU A 342 -18.58 7.34 5.34
N LEU A 343 -18.65 7.22 6.67
CA LEU A 343 -18.02 6.15 7.43
C LEU A 343 -19.09 5.29 8.12
N VAL A 344 -18.97 3.97 7.95
CA VAL A 344 -19.84 2.97 8.59
C VAL A 344 -19.00 2.01 9.43
N ASP A 345 -19.60 1.36 10.42
CA ASP A 345 -18.93 0.32 11.17
C ASP A 345 -18.91 -0.98 10.38
N TYR A 346 -17.77 -1.70 10.43
CA TYR A 346 -17.64 -2.97 9.73
C TYR A 346 -18.63 -4.00 10.29
N GLY A 347 -19.41 -4.61 9.38
CA GLY A 347 -20.43 -5.60 9.73
C GLY A 347 -21.84 -5.01 9.95
N ASP A 348 -21.99 -3.70 10.01
CA ASP A 348 -23.31 -3.05 10.09
C ASP A 348 -23.95 -2.93 8.69
N VAL A 349 -24.57 -4.05 8.26
CA VAL A 349 -25.19 -4.21 6.94
C VAL A 349 -26.27 -3.15 6.67
N ASP A 350 -27.09 -2.86 7.68
CA ASP A 350 -28.20 -1.91 7.54
C ASP A 350 -27.70 -0.47 7.43
N ASN A 351 -26.66 -0.10 8.18
CA ASN A 351 -26.07 1.22 8.09
C ASN A 351 -25.35 1.42 6.74
N LEU A 352 -24.60 0.42 6.24
CA LEU A 352 -23.99 0.50 4.92
C LEU A 352 -25.06 0.65 3.83
N LYS A 353 -26.13 -0.15 3.87
CA LYS A 353 -27.26 -0.02 2.95
C LYS A 353 -27.87 1.39 3.00
N ARG A 354 -28.17 1.92 4.21
CA ARG A 354 -28.72 3.29 4.36
C ARG A 354 -27.79 4.35 3.81
N SER A 355 -26.49 4.26 4.10
CA SER A 355 -25.49 5.22 3.62
C SER A 355 -25.36 5.18 2.09
N ILE A 356 -25.48 4.00 1.46
CA ILE A 356 -25.53 3.86 0.00
C ILE A 356 -26.78 4.56 -0.53
N ALA A 357 -27.97 4.26 -0.01
CA ALA A 357 -29.24 4.86 -0.44
C ALA A 357 -29.24 6.38 -0.24
N GLU A 358 -28.68 6.88 0.85
CA GLU A 358 -28.57 8.31 1.17
C GLU A 358 -27.77 9.06 0.11
N ILE A 359 -26.55 8.58 -0.23
CA ILE A 359 -25.73 9.20 -1.28
C ILE A 359 -26.42 9.13 -2.64
N LEU A 360 -27.02 7.99 -2.98
CA LEU A 360 -27.64 7.82 -4.31
C LEU A 360 -28.87 8.71 -4.52
N ASN A 361 -29.65 8.97 -3.45
CA ASN A 361 -30.90 9.74 -3.52
C ASN A 361 -30.74 11.22 -3.15
N ASN A 362 -29.58 11.66 -2.64
CA ASN A 362 -29.37 13.04 -2.21
C ASN A 362 -28.25 13.71 -3.02
N ASN A 363 -28.64 14.43 -4.09
CA ASN A 363 -27.70 15.12 -4.96
C ASN A 363 -26.88 16.21 -4.23
N LEU A 364 -27.49 16.94 -3.31
CA LEU A 364 -26.79 17.99 -2.54
C LEU A 364 -25.68 17.38 -1.69
N LEU A 365 -25.99 16.34 -0.94
CA LEU A 365 -24.99 15.63 -0.13
C LEU A 365 -23.85 15.07 -1.00
N ARG A 366 -24.18 14.56 -2.19
CA ARG A 366 -23.18 14.06 -3.13
C ARG A 366 -22.20 15.16 -3.57
N GLU A 367 -22.72 16.31 -3.95
CA GLU A 367 -21.93 17.46 -4.39
C GLU A 367 -21.05 17.99 -3.23
N GLU A 368 -21.59 18.11 -2.02
CA GLU A 368 -20.86 18.53 -0.83
C GLU A 368 -19.70 17.56 -0.51
N ILE A 369 -19.96 16.25 -0.52
CA ILE A 369 -18.94 15.21 -0.27
C ILE A 369 -17.85 15.25 -1.35
N ILE A 370 -18.20 15.41 -2.62
CA ILE A 370 -17.21 15.48 -3.71
C ILE A 370 -16.33 16.72 -3.55
N GLN A 371 -16.92 17.87 -3.22
CA GLN A 371 -16.15 19.10 -2.99
C GLN A 371 -15.22 18.93 -1.78
N GLY A 372 -15.71 18.42 -0.64
CA GLY A 372 -14.90 18.14 0.54
C GLY A 372 -13.78 17.12 0.27
N ALA A 373 -14.01 16.16 -0.63
CA ALA A 373 -13.00 15.21 -1.07
C ALA A 373 -11.86 15.90 -1.84
N TYR A 374 -12.18 16.79 -2.78
CA TYR A 374 -11.18 17.59 -3.49
C TYR A 374 -10.38 18.50 -2.54
N ASP A 375 -11.04 19.15 -1.59
CA ASP A 375 -10.37 20.00 -0.60
C ASP A 375 -9.42 19.17 0.28
N THR A 376 -9.83 17.98 0.68
CA THR A 376 -9.00 17.04 1.44
C THR A 376 -7.75 16.62 0.67
N ILE A 377 -7.88 16.24 -0.60
CA ILE A 377 -6.74 15.86 -1.45
C ILE A 377 -5.79 17.04 -1.59
N ASN A 378 -6.31 18.22 -1.92
CA ASN A 378 -5.53 19.42 -2.18
C ASN A 378 -4.88 20.03 -0.93
N SER A 379 -5.31 19.69 0.27
CA SER A 379 -4.71 20.15 1.53
C SER A 379 -3.79 19.11 2.15
N LYS A 380 -4.31 17.88 2.38
CA LYS A 380 -3.66 16.86 3.21
C LYS A 380 -2.79 15.90 2.43
N PHE A 381 -3.18 15.57 1.18
CA PHE A 381 -2.53 14.53 0.38
C PHE A 381 -1.76 15.08 -0.84
N ARG A 382 -1.31 16.34 -0.74
CA ARG A 382 -0.53 17.00 -1.79
C ARG A 382 0.83 16.35 -1.98
N VAL A 383 1.25 16.27 -3.23
CA VAL A 383 2.56 15.75 -3.63
C VAL A 383 3.69 16.53 -2.95
N GLU A 384 3.59 17.85 -2.88
CA GLU A 384 4.58 18.73 -2.28
C GLU A 384 4.74 18.49 -0.77
N THR A 385 3.64 18.20 -0.07
CA THR A 385 3.66 17.85 1.37
C THR A 385 4.41 16.54 1.60
N TYR A 386 4.13 15.52 0.79
CA TYR A 386 4.82 14.23 0.84
C TYR A 386 6.32 14.39 0.54
N GLN A 387 6.64 15.08 -0.55
CA GLN A 387 8.02 15.35 -0.98
C GLN A 387 8.79 16.06 0.13
N GLY A 388 8.26 17.18 0.64
CA GLY A 388 8.92 17.97 1.68
C GLY A 388 9.18 17.18 2.96
N LYS A 389 8.22 16.33 3.40
CA LYS A 389 8.43 15.45 4.56
C LYS A 389 9.53 14.41 4.31
N LEU A 390 9.54 13.76 3.15
CA LEU A 390 10.60 12.79 2.83
C LEU A 390 11.97 13.44 2.71
N GLU A 391 12.06 14.55 2.04
CA GLU A 391 13.31 15.31 1.91
C GLU A 391 13.84 15.74 3.27
N ASN A 392 12.98 16.24 4.16
CA ASN A 392 13.38 16.60 5.52
C ASN A 392 13.93 15.39 6.31
N ILE A 393 13.29 14.22 6.20
CA ILE A 393 13.78 12.98 6.82
C ILE A 393 15.16 12.62 6.27
N TYR A 394 15.32 12.65 4.94
CA TYR A 394 16.59 12.28 4.31
C TYR A 394 17.69 13.28 4.64
N ASP A 395 17.44 14.57 4.54
CA ASP A 395 18.41 15.63 4.86
C ASP A 395 18.89 15.55 6.31
N THR A 396 17.96 15.31 7.24
CA THR A 396 18.27 15.11 8.65
C THR A 396 19.22 13.92 8.86
N LEU A 397 18.93 12.78 8.22
CA LEU A 397 19.75 11.57 8.35
C LEU A 397 21.10 11.67 7.64
N LEU A 398 21.17 12.44 6.57
CA LEU A 398 22.37 12.67 5.77
C LEU A 398 23.24 13.83 6.29
N GLY A 399 22.75 14.58 7.29
CA GLY A 399 23.45 15.77 7.81
C GLY A 399 23.55 16.89 6.77
N VAL A 400 22.62 16.97 5.83
CA VAL A 400 22.54 18.04 4.84
C VAL A 400 21.69 19.15 5.46
N THR A 401 22.34 20.22 5.93
CA THR A 401 21.63 21.43 6.36
C THR A 401 21.21 22.23 5.14
N ASN A 402 19.94 22.64 5.08
CA ASN A 402 19.44 23.61 4.10
C ASN A 402 20.01 25.00 4.35
#